data_c95ace6015b2643f467369db58abd27f
#
_entry.id   c95ace6015b2643f467369db58abd27f
#
_cell.length_a   1.000
_cell.length_b   1.000
_cell.length_c   1.000
_cell.angle_alpha   90.00
_cell.angle_beta   90.00
_cell.angle_gamma   90.00
#
_symmetry.space_group_name_H-M   'P 1'
#
loop_
_entity.id
_entity.type
_entity.pdbx_description
1 polymer ?
#
loop_
_entity_poly.entity_id
_entity_poly.type
_entity_poly.pdbx_seq_one_letter_code
_entity_poly.pdbx_strand_id
1 'polypeptide(L)' 'MNEDKFNMSLRKFLKQVGVTSQREIERVVREKPMSGKLKVKIVLTAAGTSLNHVVEEELDLD' A
#
# COMPACT_ATOMS: atom_id res chain seq x y z
N MET A 1 11.73 -0.34 -24.42
CA MET A 1 10.83 -0.86 -23.38
C MET A 1 9.57 -1.41 -24.01
N ASN A 2 9.09 -2.54 -23.53
CA ASN A 2 7.81 -3.09 -23.97
C ASN A 2 6.73 -2.59 -23.02
N GLU A 3 5.91 -1.65 -23.49
CA GLU A 3 4.90 -1.02 -22.66
C GLU A 3 3.82 -1.97 -22.17
N ASP A 4 3.42 -2.95 -22.98
CA ASP A 4 2.41 -3.91 -22.56
C ASP A 4 2.91 -4.77 -21.41
N LYS A 5 4.13 -5.27 -21.52
CA LYS A 5 4.72 -6.07 -20.43
C LYS A 5 4.94 -5.24 -19.18
N PHE A 6 5.36 -3.99 -19.36
CA PHE A 6 5.55 -3.09 -18.22
C PHE A 6 4.23 -2.84 -17.51
N ASN A 7 3.18 -2.52 -18.24
CA ASN A 7 1.87 -2.25 -17.64
C ASN A 7 1.31 -3.46 -16.92
N MET A 8 1.50 -4.66 -17.45
CA MET A 8 1.05 -5.88 -16.80
C MET A 8 1.82 -6.11 -15.50
N SER A 9 3.14 -5.92 -15.52
CA SER A 9 3.97 -6.07 -14.33
C SER A 9 3.60 -5.05 -13.27
N LEU A 10 3.35 -3.80 -13.67
CA LEU A 10 2.96 -2.74 -12.78
C LEU A 10 1.63 -3.05 -12.09
N ARG A 11 0.62 -3.47 -12.84
CA ARG A 11 -0.68 -3.83 -12.30
C ARG A 11 -0.59 -4.99 -11.31
N LYS A 12 0.21 -5.99 -11.66
CA LYS A 12 0.42 -7.16 -10.79
C LYS A 12 1.05 -6.72 -9.46
N PHE A 13 2.06 -5.86 -9.53
CA PHE A 13 2.73 -5.34 -8.35
C PHE A 13 1.74 -4.55 -7.47
N LEU A 14 0.99 -3.61 -8.06
CA LEU A 14 0.06 -2.79 -7.29
C LEU A 14 -1.07 -3.60 -6.69
N LYS A 15 -1.54 -4.63 -7.40
CA LYS A 15 -2.55 -5.54 -6.85
C LYS A 15 -2.01 -6.28 -5.63
N GLN A 16 -0.77 -6.75 -5.72
CA GLN A 16 -0.12 -7.43 -4.60
C GLN A 16 0.02 -6.49 -3.41
N VAL A 17 0.48 -5.26 -3.65
CA VAL A 17 0.61 -4.25 -2.59
C VAL A 17 -0.74 -4.01 -1.92
N GLY A 18 -1.80 -3.82 -2.72
CA GLY A 18 -3.12 -3.55 -2.18
C GLY A 18 -3.67 -4.70 -1.36
N VAL A 19 -3.61 -5.92 -1.91
CA VAL A 19 -4.17 -7.11 -1.25
C VAL A 19 -3.41 -7.44 0.03
N THR A 20 -2.08 -7.47 -0.03
CA THR A 20 -1.28 -7.86 1.14
C THR A 20 -1.31 -6.78 2.21
N SER A 21 -1.29 -5.51 1.81
CA SER A 21 -1.37 -4.40 2.75
C SER A 21 -2.72 -4.37 3.47
N GLN A 22 -3.79 -4.64 2.75
CA GLN A 22 -5.12 -4.73 3.36
C GLN A 22 -5.17 -5.79 4.45
N ARG A 23 -4.62 -6.97 4.17
CA ARG A 23 -4.58 -8.06 5.15
C ARG A 23 -3.80 -7.67 6.39
N GLU A 24 -2.67 -6.97 6.22
CA GLU A 24 -1.84 -6.56 7.34
C GLU A 24 -2.52 -5.48 8.18
N ILE A 25 -3.21 -4.54 7.55
CA ILE A 25 -3.97 -3.52 8.28
C ILE A 25 -5.09 -4.18 9.08
N GLU A 26 -5.83 -5.10 8.46
CA GLU A 26 -6.89 -5.84 9.14
C GLU A 26 -6.36 -6.62 10.34
N ARG A 27 -5.20 -7.25 10.19
CA ARG A 27 -4.57 -7.99 11.29
C ARG A 27 -4.26 -7.08 12.48
N VAL A 28 -3.65 -5.94 12.22
CA VAL A 28 -3.26 -4.99 13.26
C VAL A 28 -4.48 -4.47 14.02
N VAL A 29 -5.55 -4.15 13.29
CA VAL A 29 -6.78 -3.63 13.89
C VAL A 29 -7.47 -4.68 14.76
N ARG A 30 -7.40 -5.95 14.36
CA ARG A 30 -7.99 -7.05 15.15
C ARG A 30 -7.18 -7.38 16.40
N GLU A 31 -5.84 -7.31 16.29
CA GLU A 31 -4.98 -7.66 17.42
C GLU A 31 -5.09 -6.66 18.57
N LYS A 32 -5.26 -5.39 18.25
CA LYS A 32 -5.36 -4.35 19.28
C LYS A 32 -6.61 -3.52 19.01
N PRO A 33 -7.67 -3.70 19.82
CA PRO A 33 -8.87 -2.89 19.64
C PRO A 33 -8.55 -1.41 19.70
N MET A 34 -9.08 -0.68 18.73
CA MET A 34 -8.88 0.75 18.64
C MET A 34 -10.11 1.39 18.04
N SER A 35 -10.28 2.69 18.27
CA SER A 35 -11.43 3.43 17.77
C SER A 35 -10.96 4.75 17.17
N GLY A 36 -11.85 5.39 16.42
CA GLY A 36 -11.56 6.66 15.80
C GLY A 36 -10.94 6.49 14.44
N LYS A 37 -9.69 6.92 14.30
CA LYS A 37 -8.99 6.90 13.01
C LYS A 37 -7.63 6.25 13.14
N LEU A 38 -7.25 5.54 12.09
CA LEU A 38 -5.93 4.94 11.98
C LEU A 38 -5.15 5.62 10.87
N LYS A 39 -4.03 6.23 11.21
CA LYS A 39 -3.18 6.89 10.22
C LYS A 39 -2.24 5.86 9.61
N VAL A 40 -2.30 5.71 8.29
CA VAL A 40 -1.46 4.77 7.56
C VAL A 40 -0.57 5.50 6.57
N LYS A 41 0.57 4.90 6.28
CA LYS A 41 1.55 5.50 5.36
C LYS A 41 2.22 4.43 4.53
N ILE A 42 2.32 4.67 3.22
CA ILE A 42 3.07 3.83 2.30
C ILE A 42 4.17 4.68 1.67
N VAL A 43 5.37 4.12 1.60
CA VAL A 43 6.49 4.75 0.89
C VAL A 43 6.92 3.84 -0.24
N LEU A 44 6.88 4.36 -1.46
CA LEU A 44 7.27 3.61 -2.65
C LEU A 44 8.57 4.16 -3.20
N THR A 45 9.57 3.30 -3.27
CA THR A 45 10.86 3.64 -3.86
C THR A 45 11.21 2.63 -4.93
N ALA A 46 12.11 3.01 -5.84
CA ALA A 46 12.63 2.10 -6.85
C ALA A 46 14.14 2.26 -6.93
N ALA A 47 14.85 1.14 -6.82
CA ALA A 47 16.31 1.14 -6.82
C ALA A 47 16.87 1.78 -8.09
N GLY A 48 17.88 2.61 -7.96
CA GLY A 48 18.55 3.24 -9.08
C GLY A 48 17.75 4.38 -9.73
N THR A 49 16.67 4.84 -9.09
CA THR A 49 15.84 5.92 -9.64
C THR A 49 15.56 6.98 -8.59
N SER A 50 14.97 8.09 -9.02
CA SER A 50 14.53 9.16 -8.13
C SER A 50 13.16 8.93 -7.54
N LEU A 51 12.53 7.77 -7.79
CA LEU A 51 11.18 7.50 -7.31
C LEU A 51 11.14 7.47 -5.78
N ASN A 52 10.34 8.37 -5.22
CA ASN A 52 10.06 8.42 -3.80
C ASN A 52 8.64 8.96 -3.64
N HIS A 53 7.70 8.05 -3.55
CA HIS A 53 6.28 8.39 -3.53
C HIS A 53 5.67 7.99 -2.20
N VAL A 54 5.10 8.96 -1.51
CA VAL A 54 4.51 8.75 -0.18
C VAL A 54 3.01 8.95 -0.27
N VAL A 55 2.27 8.00 0.28
CA VAL A 55 0.81 8.11 0.40
C VAL A 55 0.45 7.96 1.87
N GLU A 56 -0.22 8.98 2.41
CA GLU A 56 -0.69 8.95 3.79
C GLU A 56 -2.20 9.18 3.81
N GLU A 57 -2.90 8.40 4.62
CA GLU A 57 -4.34 8.53 4.77
C GLU A 57 -4.75 8.20 6.19
N GLU A 58 -5.90 8.73 6.59
CA GLU A 58 -6.53 8.34 7.84
C GLU A 58 -7.70 7.42 7.51
N LEU A 59 -7.68 6.21 8.08
CA LEU A 59 -8.75 5.25 7.89
C LEU A 59 -9.75 5.39 9.02
N ASP A 60 -11.03 5.42 8.67
CA ASP A 60 -12.09 5.47 9.66
C ASP A 60 -12.32 4.09 10.24
N LEU A 61 -12.29 3.97 11.56
CA LEU A 61 -12.53 2.70 12.25
C LEU A 61 -13.93 2.61 12.81
N ASP A 62 -14.59 3.75 12.99
CA ASP A 62 -15.95 3.82 13.55
C ASP A 62 -16.93 4.43 12.55
#